data_70001c5a62e9a3507d83ff611f36e9f3
#
_entry.id   70001c5a62e9a3507d83ff611f36e9f3
#
_cell.length_a   1.000
_cell.length_b   1.000
_cell.length_c   1.000
_cell.angle_alpha   90.00
_cell.angle_beta   90.00
_cell.angle_gamma   90.00
#
_symmetry.space_group_name_H-M   'P 1'
#
loop_
_entity.id
_entity.type
_entity.pdbx_description
1 polymer ?
#
loop_
_entity_poly.entity_id
_entity_poly.type
_entity_poly.pdbx_seq_one_letter_code
_entity_poly.pdbx_strand_id
1 'polypeptide(L)'
;VWGPPGLLEGNNELAVALVMMVPLMVYLLQSTTRKWIRLAVMASIGATCFGILGSQSRGALLAIVAMGFFLAFKGKRPVLMSLIITTLLLSAIAFMPESWTQRMDSIGEYQGDGSAMSRVYTWRTLVNVAIERPFYAAGFAADNADVFARYAPTGPEFAPFEGMVFVAHSIYFQMLGEHGFPGLTLFLGLWAVTWRKASQLARQTKGDPEFGTWVPLLMPMIQVS
;
A
#
# COMPACT_ATOMS: atom_id res chain seq x y z
N VAL A 1 -9.26 -10.55 -13.32
CA VAL A 1 -8.07 -10.29 -14.15
C VAL A 1 -6.89 -10.87 -13.39
N TRP A 2 -6.14 -11.77 -14.01
CA TRP A 2 -4.92 -12.33 -13.43
C TRP A 2 -3.75 -11.45 -13.86
N GLY A 3 -2.85 -11.11 -12.95
CA GLY A 3 -1.60 -10.45 -13.26
C GLY A 3 -0.64 -11.36 -14.04
N PRO A 4 0.47 -10.84 -14.58
CA PRO A 4 1.50 -11.67 -15.18
C PRO A 4 2.10 -12.61 -14.13
N PRO A 5 2.50 -13.86 -14.51
CA PRO A 5 3.09 -14.80 -13.57
C PRO A 5 4.36 -14.22 -12.92
N GLY A 6 4.52 -14.45 -11.62
CA GLY A 6 5.64 -13.94 -10.81
C GLY A 6 5.20 -12.98 -9.71
N LEU A 7 6.03 -11.98 -9.39
CA LEU A 7 5.80 -11.04 -8.28
C LEU A 7 4.51 -10.19 -8.37
N LEU A 8 3.87 -10.12 -9.54
CA LEU A 8 2.68 -9.30 -9.80
C LEU A 8 1.48 -10.16 -10.25
N GLU A 9 1.34 -11.36 -9.71
CA GLU A 9 0.29 -12.30 -10.11
C GLU A 9 -1.12 -11.84 -9.71
N GLY A 10 -1.23 -11.10 -8.61
CA GLY A 10 -2.51 -10.58 -8.13
C GLY A 10 -2.82 -9.16 -8.63
N ASN A 11 -4.12 -8.85 -8.73
CA ASN A 11 -4.57 -7.49 -9.05
C ASN A 11 -4.11 -6.47 -8.00
N ASN A 12 -4.00 -6.88 -6.74
CA ASN A 12 -3.58 -6.01 -5.65
C ASN A 12 -2.11 -5.63 -5.76
N GLU A 13 -1.23 -6.61 -6.04
CA GLU A 13 0.21 -6.42 -6.17
C GLU A 13 0.52 -5.48 -7.34
N LEU A 14 -0.11 -5.72 -8.50
CA LEU A 14 0.01 -4.83 -9.66
C LEU A 14 -0.47 -3.41 -9.33
N ALA A 15 -1.62 -3.30 -8.68
CA ALA A 15 -2.19 -2.00 -8.34
C ALA A 15 -1.32 -1.22 -7.33
N VAL A 16 -0.75 -1.89 -6.32
CA VAL A 16 0.19 -1.27 -5.37
C VAL A 16 1.45 -0.79 -6.09
N ALA A 17 2.04 -1.60 -6.98
CA ALA A 17 3.19 -1.20 -7.77
C ALA A 17 2.90 0.06 -8.61
N LEU A 18 1.73 0.13 -9.23
CA LEU A 18 1.29 1.32 -9.98
C LEU A 18 1.12 2.55 -9.09
N VAL A 19 0.52 2.39 -7.89
CA VAL A 19 0.36 3.49 -6.92
C VAL A 19 1.72 4.05 -6.51
N MET A 20 2.71 3.21 -6.22
CA MET A 20 4.06 3.63 -5.83
C MET A 20 4.79 4.44 -6.92
N MET A 21 4.44 4.26 -8.20
CA MET A 21 5.04 5.01 -9.30
C MET A 21 4.48 6.43 -9.44
N VAL A 22 3.26 6.70 -8.99
CA VAL A 22 2.59 8.00 -9.17
C VAL A 22 3.36 9.17 -8.54
N PRO A 23 3.85 9.09 -7.29
CA PRO A 23 4.62 10.17 -6.69
C PRO A 23 5.88 10.53 -7.49
N LEU A 24 6.57 9.51 -8.03
CA LEU A 24 7.77 9.71 -8.85
C LEU A 24 7.44 10.37 -10.19
N MET A 25 6.30 10.01 -10.79
CA MET A 25 5.81 10.69 -12.00
C MET A 25 5.42 12.15 -11.70
N VAL A 26 4.79 12.42 -10.54
CA VAL A 26 4.48 13.79 -10.10
C VAL A 26 5.76 14.61 -9.89
N TYR A 27 6.79 14.01 -9.30
CA TYR A 27 8.10 14.63 -9.20
C TYR A 27 8.67 14.98 -10.59
N LEU A 28 8.67 14.03 -11.53
CA LEU A 28 9.17 14.25 -12.89
C LEU A 28 8.37 15.34 -13.62
N LEU A 29 7.05 15.38 -13.43
CA LEU A 29 6.18 16.42 -13.98
C LEU A 29 6.55 17.83 -13.47
N GLN A 30 6.93 17.93 -12.19
CA GLN A 30 7.30 19.20 -11.57
C GLN A 30 8.73 19.63 -11.89
N SER A 31 9.65 18.68 -12.08
CA SER A 31 11.08 18.96 -12.36
C SER A 31 11.37 19.23 -13.83
N THR A 32 10.54 18.76 -14.77
CA THR A 32 10.79 18.95 -16.19
C THR A 32 10.16 20.24 -16.75
N THR A 33 10.91 20.94 -17.60
CA THR A 33 10.45 22.14 -18.31
C THR A 33 10.01 21.86 -19.75
N ARG A 34 10.37 20.69 -20.31
CA ARG A 34 10.09 20.32 -21.69
C ARG A 34 8.62 19.94 -21.87
N LYS A 35 7.89 20.69 -22.71
CA LYS A 35 6.43 20.52 -22.92
C LYS A 35 6.04 19.08 -23.31
N TRP A 36 6.79 18.47 -24.22
CA TRP A 36 6.51 17.10 -24.67
C TRP A 36 6.68 16.07 -23.55
N ILE A 37 7.72 16.20 -22.72
CA ILE A 37 7.93 15.32 -21.58
C ILE A 37 6.80 15.51 -20.56
N ARG A 38 6.39 16.76 -20.29
CA ARG A 38 5.26 17.05 -19.40
C ARG A 38 3.96 16.39 -19.89
N LEU A 39 3.68 16.50 -21.21
CA LEU A 39 2.49 15.88 -21.80
C LEU A 39 2.55 14.34 -21.66
N ALA A 40 3.68 13.74 -22.00
CA ALA A 40 3.88 12.30 -21.87
C ALA A 40 3.72 11.81 -20.42
N VAL A 41 4.28 12.51 -19.43
CA VAL A 41 4.14 12.17 -18.01
C VAL A 41 2.71 12.34 -17.54
N MET A 42 2.00 13.40 -17.96
CA MET A 42 0.56 13.57 -17.63
C MET A 42 -0.28 12.44 -18.21
N ALA A 43 -0.02 12.05 -19.46
CA ALA A 43 -0.69 10.91 -20.08
C ALA A 43 -0.39 9.60 -19.34
N SER A 44 0.86 9.38 -18.93
CA SER A 44 1.28 8.23 -18.13
C SER A 44 0.61 8.19 -16.76
N ILE A 45 0.51 9.32 -16.06
CA ILE A 45 -0.23 9.41 -14.78
C ILE A 45 -1.70 9.05 -15.00
N GLY A 46 -2.33 9.60 -16.04
CA GLY A 46 -3.72 9.27 -16.38
C GLY A 46 -3.92 7.79 -16.67
N ALA A 47 -3.06 7.19 -17.50
CA ALA A 47 -3.09 5.77 -17.81
C ALA A 47 -2.86 4.89 -16.56
N THR A 48 -1.93 5.30 -15.68
CA THR A 48 -1.65 4.60 -14.42
C THR A 48 -2.87 4.66 -13.48
N CYS A 49 -3.48 5.83 -13.31
CA CYS A 49 -4.71 5.97 -12.51
C CYS A 49 -5.86 5.13 -13.08
N PHE A 50 -6.02 5.12 -14.39
CA PHE A 50 -7.01 4.26 -15.05
C PHE A 50 -6.71 2.77 -14.84
N GLY A 51 -5.44 2.35 -14.92
CA GLY A 51 -5.02 0.97 -14.63
C GLY A 51 -5.29 0.57 -13.17
N ILE A 52 -5.04 1.48 -12.21
CA ILE A 52 -5.36 1.27 -10.78
C ILE A 52 -6.86 1.06 -10.57
N LEU A 53 -7.70 1.91 -11.17
CA LEU A 53 -9.16 1.77 -11.10
C LEU A 53 -9.62 0.47 -11.75
N GLY A 54 -9.05 0.13 -12.92
CA GLY A 54 -9.34 -1.10 -13.65
C GLY A 54 -8.91 -2.38 -12.93
N SER A 55 -7.96 -2.30 -12.00
CA SER A 55 -7.54 -3.44 -11.18
C SER A 55 -8.61 -3.92 -10.22
N GLN A 56 -9.63 -3.09 -9.93
CA GLN A 56 -10.69 -3.36 -8.97
C GLN A 56 -10.16 -3.66 -7.54
N SER A 57 -8.96 -3.17 -7.20
CA SER A 57 -8.35 -3.33 -5.88
C SER A 57 -8.84 -2.26 -4.92
N ARG A 58 -9.59 -2.65 -3.89
CA ARG A 58 -10.05 -1.75 -2.80
C ARG A 58 -8.88 -1.11 -2.06
N GLY A 59 -7.82 -1.89 -1.79
CA GLY A 59 -6.62 -1.41 -1.12
C GLY A 59 -5.89 -0.35 -1.93
N ALA A 60 -5.78 -0.54 -3.26
CA ALA A 60 -5.14 0.42 -4.14
C ALA A 60 -5.96 1.71 -4.29
N LEU A 61 -7.29 1.61 -4.28
CA LEU A 61 -8.15 2.80 -4.26
C LEU A 61 -7.92 3.64 -3.00
N LEU A 62 -7.91 3.01 -1.82
CA LEU A 62 -7.60 3.70 -0.56
C LEU A 62 -6.19 4.29 -0.57
N ALA A 63 -5.20 3.57 -1.10
CA ALA A 63 -3.82 4.03 -1.18
C ALA A 63 -3.66 5.26 -2.10
N ILE A 64 -4.28 5.25 -3.28
CA ILE A 64 -4.20 6.39 -4.21
C ILE A 64 -4.93 7.62 -3.65
N VAL A 65 -6.01 7.42 -2.91
CA VAL A 65 -6.73 8.49 -2.20
C VAL A 65 -5.85 9.10 -1.11
N ALA A 66 -5.32 8.27 -0.22
CA ALA A 66 -4.44 8.70 0.86
C ALA A 66 -3.21 9.44 0.33
N MET A 67 -2.58 8.89 -0.71
CA MET A 67 -1.45 9.51 -1.40
C MET A 67 -1.84 10.84 -2.05
N GLY A 68 -2.98 10.90 -2.72
CA GLY A 68 -3.49 12.12 -3.34
C GLY A 68 -3.68 13.24 -2.31
N PHE A 69 -4.29 12.94 -1.17
CA PHE A 69 -4.41 13.90 -0.06
C PHE A 69 -3.05 14.32 0.49
N PHE A 70 -2.14 13.37 0.72
CA PHE A 70 -0.80 13.69 1.19
C PHE A 70 -0.08 14.67 0.24
N LEU A 71 -0.12 14.40 -1.07
CA LEU A 71 0.48 15.27 -2.07
C LEU A 71 -0.23 16.63 -2.15
N ALA A 72 -1.54 16.67 -1.99
CA ALA A 72 -2.32 17.92 -1.95
C ALA A 72 -1.89 18.80 -0.77
N PHE A 73 -1.75 18.24 0.42
CA PHE A 73 -1.32 18.99 1.62
C PHE A 73 0.12 19.54 1.51
N LYS A 74 0.98 18.88 0.75
CA LYS A 74 2.36 19.35 0.49
C LYS A 74 2.41 20.37 -0.64
N GLY A 75 1.36 20.51 -1.44
CA GLY A 75 1.28 21.42 -2.58
C GLY A 75 1.02 22.88 -2.19
N LYS A 76 1.11 23.77 -3.20
CA LYS A 76 0.88 25.22 -3.00
C LYS A 76 -0.61 25.58 -2.79
N ARG A 77 -1.54 24.72 -3.17
CA ARG A 77 -3.00 24.93 -3.10
C ARG A 77 -3.70 23.68 -2.53
N PRO A 78 -3.50 23.39 -1.24
CA PRO A 78 -3.96 22.12 -0.65
C PRO A 78 -5.49 21.97 -0.73
N VAL A 79 -6.25 23.02 -0.45
CA VAL A 79 -7.72 22.97 -0.46
C VAL A 79 -8.25 22.68 -1.86
N LEU A 80 -7.75 23.40 -2.88
CA LEU A 80 -8.17 23.20 -4.26
C LEU A 80 -7.85 21.78 -4.75
N MET A 81 -6.65 21.30 -4.47
CA MET A 81 -6.23 19.94 -4.88
C MET A 81 -7.03 18.87 -4.15
N SER A 82 -7.30 19.04 -2.86
CA SER A 82 -8.17 18.12 -2.11
C SER A 82 -9.59 18.10 -2.67
N LEU A 83 -10.14 19.25 -3.03
CA LEU A 83 -11.46 19.35 -3.64
C LEU A 83 -11.52 18.62 -5.01
N ILE A 84 -10.51 18.84 -5.86
CA ILE A 84 -10.39 18.15 -7.16
C ILE A 84 -10.31 16.62 -6.95
N ILE A 85 -9.47 16.16 -6.03
CA ILE A 85 -9.33 14.73 -5.75
C ILE A 85 -10.65 14.15 -5.25
N THR A 86 -11.33 14.82 -4.31
CA THR A 86 -12.63 14.39 -3.79
C THR A 86 -13.68 14.33 -4.90
N THR A 87 -13.74 15.35 -5.76
CA THR A 87 -14.70 15.37 -6.87
C THR A 87 -14.45 14.25 -7.87
N LEU A 88 -13.17 14.01 -8.23
CA LEU A 88 -12.79 12.91 -9.11
C LEU A 88 -13.14 11.55 -8.52
N LEU A 89 -12.94 11.38 -7.21
CA LEU A 89 -13.31 10.16 -6.49
C LEU A 89 -14.81 9.91 -6.48
N LEU A 90 -15.59 10.94 -6.13
CA LEU A 90 -17.05 10.85 -6.14
C LEU A 90 -17.58 10.55 -7.54
N SER A 91 -16.99 11.18 -8.57
CA SER A 91 -17.32 10.88 -9.96
C SER A 91 -16.97 9.44 -10.34
N ALA A 92 -15.77 8.96 -9.95
CA ALA A 92 -15.36 7.58 -10.21
C ALA A 92 -16.31 6.57 -9.55
N ILE A 93 -16.75 6.83 -8.32
CA ILE A 93 -17.72 5.99 -7.61
C ILE A 93 -19.09 6.03 -8.32
N ALA A 94 -19.56 7.21 -8.75
CA ALA A 94 -20.85 7.37 -9.40
C ALA A 94 -20.94 6.66 -10.77
N PHE A 95 -19.83 6.53 -11.48
CA PHE A 95 -19.75 5.85 -12.78
C PHE A 95 -19.20 4.42 -12.70
N MET A 96 -19.10 3.86 -11.49
CA MET A 96 -18.57 2.51 -11.29
C MET A 96 -19.57 1.45 -11.78
N PRO A 97 -19.09 0.37 -12.45
CA PRO A 97 -19.92 -0.76 -12.83
C PRO A 97 -20.56 -1.44 -11.60
N GLU A 98 -21.76 -2.02 -11.77
CA GLU A 98 -22.48 -2.73 -10.70
C GLU A 98 -21.65 -3.83 -10.01
N SER A 99 -20.74 -4.48 -10.74
CA SER A 99 -19.80 -5.47 -10.19
C SER A 99 -18.84 -4.88 -9.14
N TRP A 100 -18.62 -3.59 -9.17
CA TRP A 100 -17.82 -2.85 -8.19
C TRP A 100 -18.64 -2.45 -6.96
N THR A 101 -19.87 -1.96 -7.16
CA THR A 101 -20.81 -1.65 -6.07
C THR A 101 -21.11 -2.89 -5.24
N GLN A 102 -21.38 -4.03 -5.85
CA GLN A 102 -21.56 -5.31 -5.13
C GLN A 102 -20.34 -5.71 -4.30
N ARG A 103 -19.12 -5.42 -4.77
CA ARG A 103 -17.89 -5.64 -3.98
C ARG A 103 -17.71 -4.62 -2.87
N MET A 104 -18.20 -3.41 -3.03
CA MET A 104 -18.15 -2.37 -1.99
C MET A 104 -19.19 -2.62 -0.89
N ASP A 105 -20.38 -3.11 -1.24
CA ASP A 105 -21.43 -3.45 -0.28
C ASP A 105 -20.98 -4.56 0.68
N SER A 106 -20.14 -5.50 0.20
CA SER A 106 -19.54 -6.53 1.06
C SER A 106 -18.52 -6.01 2.09
N ILE A 107 -18.14 -4.71 2.05
CA ILE A 107 -17.33 -4.10 3.12
C ILE A 107 -18.12 -3.99 4.44
N GLY A 108 -19.45 -3.80 4.36
CA GLY A 108 -20.33 -3.79 5.52
C GLY A 108 -20.51 -5.17 6.17
N GLU A 109 -20.34 -6.25 5.40
CA GLU A 109 -20.39 -7.63 5.85
C GLU A 109 -18.99 -8.25 5.90
N TYR A 110 -18.14 -7.67 6.72
CA TYR A 110 -16.75 -8.10 6.89
C TYR A 110 -16.58 -9.61 7.17
N GLN A 111 -17.50 -10.22 7.90
CA GLN A 111 -17.48 -11.66 8.20
C GLN A 111 -17.91 -12.52 7.00
N GLY A 112 -18.64 -11.96 6.04
CA GLY A 112 -19.00 -12.62 4.78
C GLY A 112 -17.94 -12.55 3.69
N ASP A 113 -16.93 -11.64 3.82
CA ASP A 113 -15.85 -11.52 2.85
C ASP A 113 -14.72 -12.52 3.16
N GLY A 114 -14.73 -13.66 2.49
CA GLY A 114 -13.70 -14.69 2.65
C GLY A 114 -12.27 -14.18 2.42
N SER A 115 -12.08 -13.15 1.59
CA SER A 115 -10.75 -12.54 1.37
C SER A 115 -10.28 -11.69 2.55
N ALA A 116 -11.18 -10.99 3.24
CA ALA A 116 -10.85 -10.23 4.44
C ALA A 116 -10.60 -11.17 5.62
N MET A 117 -11.47 -12.15 5.78
CA MET A 117 -11.38 -13.11 6.88
C MET A 117 -10.16 -14.03 6.77
N SER A 118 -9.75 -14.45 5.57
CA SER A 118 -8.50 -15.22 5.39
C SER A 118 -7.26 -14.43 5.83
N ARG A 119 -7.25 -13.10 5.62
CA ARG A 119 -6.17 -12.24 6.13
C ARG A 119 -6.18 -12.17 7.65
N VAL A 120 -7.34 -11.97 8.27
CA VAL A 120 -7.47 -11.94 9.74
C VAL A 120 -7.05 -13.28 10.35
N TYR A 121 -7.45 -14.39 9.74
CA TYR A 121 -7.04 -15.73 10.12
C TYR A 121 -5.50 -15.84 10.11
N THR A 122 -4.86 -15.44 9.01
CA THR A 122 -3.41 -15.44 8.88
C THR A 122 -2.73 -14.51 9.89
N TRP A 123 -3.21 -13.28 10.03
CA TRP A 123 -2.61 -12.32 10.97
C TRP A 123 -2.70 -12.81 12.42
N ARG A 124 -3.83 -13.40 12.82
CA ARG A 124 -3.96 -14.02 14.16
C ARG A 124 -3.01 -15.19 14.33
N THR A 125 -2.85 -16.03 13.30
CA THR A 125 -1.88 -17.12 13.31
C THR A 125 -0.47 -16.59 13.58
N LEU A 126 -0.01 -15.59 12.83
CA LEU A 126 1.32 -15.00 12.96
C LEU A 126 1.52 -14.28 14.31
N VAL A 127 0.49 -13.63 14.84
CA VAL A 127 0.52 -13.04 16.20
C VAL A 127 0.65 -14.13 17.24
N ASN A 128 -0.10 -15.23 17.14
CA ASN A 128 0.00 -16.36 18.08
C ASN A 128 1.42 -16.96 18.09
N VAL A 129 2.02 -17.12 16.91
CA VAL A 129 3.44 -17.55 16.80
C VAL A 129 4.37 -16.59 17.54
N ALA A 130 4.21 -15.28 17.32
CA ALA A 130 5.06 -14.27 17.94
C ALA A 130 4.87 -14.19 19.47
N ILE A 131 3.67 -14.44 19.99
CA ILE A 131 3.40 -14.50 21.42
C ILE A 131 4.09 -15.72 22.04
N GLU A 132 4.00 -16.89 21.41
CA GLU A 132 4.64 -18.12 21.93
C GLU A 132 6.16 -18.07 21.78
N ARG A 133 6.65 -17.46 20.69
CA ARG A 133 8.08 -17.38 20.37
C ARG A 133 8.53 -15.94 20.08
N PRO A 134 8.59 -15.07 21.11
CA PRO A 134 8.68 -13.62 20.91
C PRO A 134 9.98 -13.16 20.24
N PHE A 135 11.07 -13.92 20.32
CA PHE A 135 12.38 -13.48 19.83
C PHE A 135 12.71 -13.95 18.42
N TYR A 136 12.13 -15.04 17.94
CA TYR A 136 12.49 -15.65 16.64
C TYR A 136 11.28 -16.18 15.87
N ALA A 137 10.08 -16.22 16.47
CA ALA A 137 8.81 -16.64 15.88
C ALA A 137 8.91 -17.96 15.07
N ALA A 138 8.39 -18.00 13.83
CA ALA A 138 8.44 -19.22 12.99
C ALA A 138 9.71 -19.33 12.13
N GLY A 139 10.49 -18.27 12.00
CA GLY A 139 11.55 -18.17 10.98
C GLY A 139 11.00 -17.86 9.59
N PHE A 140 11.87 -17.85 8.59
CA PHE A 140 11.48 -17.59 7.20
C PHE A 140 10.40 -18.56 6.70
N ALA A 141 9.51 -18.06 5.83
CA ALA A 141 8.38 -18.81 5.29
C ALA A 141 7.42 -19.29 6.39
N ALA A 142 6.95 -18.37 7.22
CA ALA A 142 5.95 -18.65 8.26
C ALA A 142 4.59 -19.11 7.70
N ASP A 143 4.35 -18.95 6.40
CA ASP A 143 3.19 -19.39 5.65
C ASP A 143 3.30 -20.86 5.22
N ASN A 144 3.39 -21.76 6.20
CA ASN A 144 3.46 -23.20 5.98
C ASN A 144 2.44 -23.98 6.83
N ALA A 145 2.18 -25.24 6.42
CA ALA A 145 1.15 -26.08 7.03
C ALA A 145 1.40 -26.36 8.52
N ASP A 146 2.65 -26.54 8.93
CA ASP A 146 3.00 -26.86 10.32
C ASP A 146 2.71 -25.67 11.25
N VAL A 147 3.02 -24.45 10.80
CA VAL A 147 2.72 -23.22 11.54
C VAL A 147 1.21 -23.02 11.67
N PHE A 148 0.46 -23.19 10.58
CA PHE A 148 -0.99 -23.01 10.60
C PHE A 148 -1.68 -24.11 11.42
N ALA A 149 -1.25 -25.38 11.32
CA ALA A 149 -1.80 -26.48 12.13
C ALA A 149 -1.63 -26.24 13.65
N ARG A 150 -0.56 -25.55 14.04
CA ARG A 150 -0.23 -25.34 15.45
C ARG A 150 -0.76 -24.03 16.02
N TYR A 151 -0.78 -22.96 15.25
CA TYR A 151 -0.98 -21.60 15.74
C TYR A 151 -2.23 -20.91 15.18
N ALA A 152 -2.93 -21.52 14.22
CA ALA A 152 -4.13 -20.92 13.66
C ALA A 152 -5.22 -20.75 14.74
N PRO A 153 -5.96 -19.64 14.71
CA PRO A 153 -7.05 -19.44 15.64
C PRO A 153 -8.17 -20.43 15.36
N THR A 154 -8.80 -20.89 16.41
CA THR A 154 -9.98 -21.75 16.37
C THR A 154 -11.23 -20.93 16.67
N GLY A 155 -12.35 -21.26 16.05
CA GLY A 155 -13.62 -20.57 16.27
C GLY A 155 -14.56 -20.75 15.10
N PRO A 156 -15.89 -20.59 15.29
CA PRO A 156 -16.86 -20.78 14.22
C PRO A 156 -16.65 -19.84 13.03
N GLU A 157 -16.11 -18.63 13.26
CA GLU A 157 -15.78 -17.66 12.23
C GLU A 157 -14.59 -18.09 11.36
N PHE A 158 -13.74 -18.99 11.85
CA PHE A 158 -12.56 -19.48 11.15
C PHE A 158 -12.71 -20.91 10.60
N ALA A 159 -13.80 -21.60 10.92
CA ALA A 159 -14.05 -22.96 10.45
C ALA A 159 -13.91 -23.15 8.93
N PRO A 160 -14.30 -22.19 8.06
CA PRO A 160 -14.07 -22.31 6.61
C PRO A 160 -12.61 -22.29 6.19
N PHE A 161 -11.69 -21.85 7.04
CA PHE A 161 -10.27 -21.70 6.76
C PHE A 161 -9.38 -22.76 7.43
N GLU A 162 -9.99 -23.64 8.25
CA GLU A 162 -9.24 -24.70 8.94
C GLU A 162 -8.48 -25.59 7.95
N GLY A 163 -7.19 -25.80 8.25
CA GLY A 163 -6.28 -26.58 7.39
C GLY A 163 -5.78 -25.85 6.15
N MET A 164 -6.21 -24.61 5.93
CA MET A 164 -5.72 -23.78 4.81
C MET A 164 -4.54 -22.94 5.26
N VAL A 165 -3.64 -22.65 4.30
CA VAL A 165 -2.47 -21.79 4.47
C VAL A 165 -2.63 -20.58 3.55
N PHE A 166 -2.47 -19.39 4.10
CA PHE A 166 -2.57 -18.15 3.36
C PHE A 166 -1.34 -17.26 3.59
N VAL A 167 -1.01 -16.45 2.59
CA VAL A 167 0.01 -15.41 2.70
C VAL A 167 -0.53 -14.23 3.53
N ALA A 168 0.33 -13.60 4.32
CA ALA A 168 -0.06 -12.52 5.23
C ALA A 168 -0.64 -11.29 4.53
N HIS A 169 -0.24 -10.99 3.30
CA HIS A 169 -0.57 -9.75 2.58
C HIS A 169 -0.33 -8.48 3.42
N SER A 170 0.60 -8.57 4.38
CA SER A 170 1.01 -7.46 5.24
C SER A 170 2.43 -7.68 5.71
N ILE A 171 3.33 -6.81 5.31
CA ILE A 171 4.75 -6.87 5.69
C ILE A 171 4.94 -6.81 7.22
N TYR A 172 4.06 -6.11 7.94
CA TYR A 172 4.15 -5.98 9.40
C TYR A 172 3.87 -7.31 10.10
N PHE A 173 2.77 -7.98 9.73
CA PHE A 173 2.43 -9.29 10.29
C PHE A 173 3.40 -10.37 9.83
N GLN A 174 3.91 -10.29 8.60
CA GLN A 174 4.92 -11.21 8.12
C GLN A 174 6.22 -11.07 8.91
N MET A 175 6.74 -9.84 9.07
CA MET A 175 7.92 -9.59 9.88
C MET A 175 7.76 -10.06 11.33
N LEU A 176 6.55 -9.88 11.90
CA LEU A 176 6.23 -10.33 13.24
C LEU A 176 6.23 -11.88 13.31
N GLY A 177 5.57 -12.53 12.38
CA GLY A 177 5.43 -13.99 12.35
C GLY A 177 6.72 -14.74 12.00
N GLU A 178 7.60 -14.14 11.21
CA GLU A 178 8.88 -14.74 10.82
C GLU A 178 10.00 -14.46 11.83
N HIS A 179 10.07 -13.23 12.35
CA HIS A 179 11.23 -12.76 13.12
C HIS A 179 10.89 -12.29 14.54
N GLY A 180 9.63 -12.41 14.96
CA GLY A 180 9.17 -12.00 16.29
C GLY A 180 9.20 -10.48 16.50
N PHE A 181 9.07 -10.08 17.75
CA PHE A 181 9.08 -8.66 18.12
C PHE A 181 10.40 -7.93 17.81
N PRO A 182 11.59 -8.55 17.97
CA PRO A 182 12.85 -7.92 17.58
C PRO A 182 12.90 -7.59 16.09
N GLY A 183 12.48 -8.51 15.20
CA GLY A 183 12.48 -8.29 13.78
C GLY A 183 11.52 -7.18 13.37
N LEU A 184 10.29 -7.17 13.90
CA LEU A 184 9.35 -6.09 13.68
C LEU A 184 9.88 -4.75 14.19
N THR A 185 10.50 -4.73 15.38
CA THR A 185 11.09 -3.51 15.95
C THR A 185 12.22 -2.95 15.09
N LEU A 186 13.11 -3.82 14.59
CA LEU A 186 14.19 -3.42 13.68
C LEU A 186 13.64 -2.89 12.36
N PHE A 187 12.63 -3.55 11.79
CA PHE A 187 11.97 -3.11 10.56
C PHE A 187 11.35 -1.72 10.73
N LEU A 188 10.55 -1.52 11.78
CA LEU A 188 9.92 -0.23 12.08
C LEU A 188 10.95 0.85 12.41
N GLY A 189 12.03 0.48 13.12
CA GLY A 189 13.16 1.37 13.41
C GLY A 189 13.86 1.83 12.14
N LEU A 190 14.15 0.93 11.23
CA LEU A 190 14.75 1.24 9.94
C LEU A 190 13.86 2.19 9.12
N TRP A 191 12.56 1.88 9.05
CA TRP A 191 11.58 2.74 8.39
C TRP A 191 11.55 4.15 9.01
N ALA A 192 11.48 4.24 10.35
CA ALA A 192 11.45 5.51 11.06
C ALA A 192 12.74 6.34 10.87
N VAL A 193 13.90 5.69 10.86
CA VAL A 193 15.19 6.35 10.59
C VAL A 193 15.23 6.86 9.15
N THR A 194 14.83 6.05 8.19
CA THR A 194 14.77 6.44 6.77
C THR A 194 13.85 7.63 6.57
N TRP A 195 12.65 7.59 7.17
CA TRP A 195 11.69 8.69 7.12
C TRP A 195 12.27 9.99 7.70
N ARG A 196 12.90 9.89 8.89
CA ARG A 196 13.53 11.06 9.54
C ARG A 196 14.67 11.62 8.70
N LYS A 197 15.53 10.76 8.13
CA LYS A 197 16.65 11.17 7.27
C LYS A 197 16.16 11.85 6.00
N ALA A 198 15.15 11.31 5.32
CA ALA A 198 14.55 11.93 4.14
C ALA A 198 13.97 13.31 4.48
N SER A 199 13.23 13.42 5.59
CA SER A 199 12.67 14.70 6.06
C SER A 199 13.77 15.72 6.44
N GLN A 200 14.83 15.27 7.09
CA GLN A 200 15.97 16.10 7.46
C GLN A 200 16.70 16.61 6.22
N LEU A 201 16.99 15.74 5.27
CA LEU A 201 17.64 16.10 4.02
C LEU A 201 16.82 17.15 3.25
N ALA A 202 15.52 16.93 3.12
CA ALA A 202 14.62 17.89 2.47
C ALA A 202 14.62 19.28 3.11
N ARG A 203 14.82 19.35 4.44
CA ARG A 203 14.91 20.64 5.17
C ARG A 203 16.27 21.30 5.01
N GLN A 204 17.36 20.53 5.12
CA GLN A 204 18.73 21.03 5.07
C GLN A 204 19.12 21.56 3.71
N THR A 205 18.61 20.95 2.65
CA THR A 205 18.91 21.36 1.26
C THR A 205 18.00 22.47 0.75
N LYS A 206 17.02 22.91 1.52
CA LYS A 206 16.11 23.99 1.13
C LYS A 206 16.89 25.30 0.98
N GLY A 207 16.97 25.83 -0.25
CA GLY A 207 17.74 27.04 -0.57
C GLY A 207 19.20 26.79 -1.01
N ASP A 208 19.65 25.54 -1.03
CA ASP A 208 20.94 25.16 -1.61
C ASP A 208 20.93 25.36 -3.14
N PRO A 209 21.98 25.97 -3.75
CA PRO A 209 22.02 26.22 -5.19
C PRO A 209 21.96 24.97 -6.04
N GLU A 210 22.53 23.85 -5.58
CA GLU A 210 22.62 22.59 -6.32
C GLU A 210 21.45 21.66 -5.99
N PHE A 211 21.15 21.48 -4.70
CA PHE A 211 20.20 20.49 -4.21
C PHE A 211 18.83 21.07 -3.83
N GLY A 212 18.75 22.36 -3.56
CA GLY A 212 17.55 23.01 -3.01
C GLY A 212 16.34 23.04 -3.92
N THR A 213 16.54 22.78 -5.22
CA THR A 213 15.42 22.73 -6.19
C THR A 213 14.74 21.38 -6.23
N TRP A 214 15.47 20.28 -6.15
CA TRP A 214 14.94 18.94 -6.40
C TRP A 214 14.85 18.06 -5.15
N VAL A 215 15.79 18.15 -4.20
CA VAL A 215 15.75 17.30 -2.99
C VAL A 215 14.53 17.54 -2.12
N PRO A 216 14.13 18.81 -1.80
CA PRO A 216 12.90 19.06 -1.04
C PRO A 216 11.62 18.59 -1.75
N LEU A 217 11.69 18.42 -3.07
CA LEU A 217 10.57 17.92 -3.86
C LEU A 217 10.56 16.38 -3.91
N LEU A 218 11.72 15.75 -4.12
CA LEU A 218 11.87 14.31 -4.27
C LEU A 218 11.64 13.54 -2.94
N MET A 219 12.20 14.05 -1.83
CA MET A 219 12.13 13.33 -0.56
C MET A 219 10.71 13.06 -0.06
N PRO A 220 9.76 14.03 -0.09
CA PRO A 220 8.36 13.74 0.23
C PRO A 220 7.70 12.72 -0.70
N MET A 221 8.11 12.68 -1.98
CA MET A 221 7.58 11.70 -2.93
C MET A 221 8.06 10.28 -2.60
N ILE A 222 9.33 10.13 -2.23
CA ILE A 222 9.89 8.84 -1.76
C ILE A 222 9.25 8.39 -0.45
N GLN A 223 8.90 9.31 0.45
CA GLN A 223 8.24 8.98 1.71
C GLN A 223 6.84 8.40 1.52
N VAL A 224 6.17 8.71 0.42
CA VAL A 224 4.78 8.34 0.17
C VAL A 224 4.64 7.18 -0.83
N SER A 225 5.68 6.91 -1.62
CA SER A 225 5.76 5.73 -2.48
C SER A 225 6.15 4.47 -1.71
#